data_4ef97d84e9108dcef5c7440176422ada
#
_entry.id   4ef97d84e9108dcef5c7440176422ada
#
_cell.length_a   1.000
_cell.length_b   1.000
_cell.length_c   1.000
_cell.angle_alpha   90.00
_cell.angle_beta   90.00
_cell.angle_gamma   90.00
#
_symmetry.space_group_name_H-M   'P 1'
#
loop_
_entity.id
_entity.type
_entity.pdbx_description
1 polymer ?
#
loop_
_entity_poly.entity_id
_entity_poly.type
_entity_poly.pdbx_seq_one_letter_code
_entity_poly.pdbx_strand_id
1 'polypeptide(L)'
;MRWKSSFNRKDGIRKMSILQVLKESLHSDAPCYMEFLYRYDPKKQQCFAFYEGDEDSSFYHHFLKEAIGDDCALEEIVAGCKNNVIKLHREFNWGEYSARQILFFVDRDLSYWLNESDSYGDNVFITDEYSIENYIVNSQGFLSWLTHFEGFARAKKSELDGMLSEFESNIASFKREMIPIMAQAVVAKRHDSSISLSDFKISKNSSIHFNMCDGHLAFQIHMDDRISEKWKLSSEDLGEITGQIARFEEDLANYSVRGKWILCFMAEIGEYMRLNSDVFAPSLKSAGKVSPTCAVPPSQCFCALAPYCVEVIPKRLEALLDNTYRMYISEKIASPA
;
A
#
# COMPACT_ATOMS: atom_id res chain seq x y z
N MET A 1 -8.53 -34.40 37.89
CA MET A 1 -9.44 -33.30 38.33
C MET A 1 -10.31 -32.90 37.15
N ARG A 2 -11.63 -33.18 37.22
CA ARG A 2 -12.61 -32.81 36.20
C ARG A 2 -13.09 -31.39 36.48
N TRP A 3 -12.77 -30.44 35.63
CA TRP A 3 -13.42 -29.14 35.65
C TRP A 3 -14.70 -29.22 34.82
N LYS A 4 -15.84 -29.27 35.49
CA LYS A 4 -17.16 -28.99 34.92
C LYS A 4 -17.45 -27.53 35.17
N SER A 5 -17.40 -26.67 34.12
CA SER A 5 -18.03 -25.36 34.17
C SER A 5 -19.28 -25.40 33.30
N SER A 6 -20.42 -25.48 33.99
CA SER A 6 -21.73 -25.21 33.42
C SER A 6 -21.89 -23.68 33.33
N PHE A 7 -21.85 -23.09 32.12
CA PHE A 7 -22.28 -21.73 31.93
C PHE A 7 -23.75 -21.67 31.53
N ASN A 8 -24.52 -20.93 32.32
CA ASN A 8 -25.97 -20.76 32.20
C ASN A 8 -26.34 -19.91 30.99
N ARG A 9 -27.26 -20.42 30.18
CA ARG A 9 -27.97 -19.69 29.11
C ARG A 9 -28.98 -18.71 29.73
N LYS A 10 -28.78 -17.43 29.58
CA LYS A 10 -29.85 -16.41 29.49
C LYS A 10 -29.19 -15.17 28.86
N ASP A 11 -29.22 -15.09 27.59
CA ASP A 11 -29.14 -13.98 26.66
C ASP A 11 -28.61 -14.55 25.34
N GLY A 12 -29.31 -14.37 24.24
CA GLY A 12 -29.16 -15.09 22.96
C GLY A 12 -27.83 -14.99 22.19
N ILE A 13 -26.73 -14.73 22.90
CA ILE A 13 -25.37 -14.73 22.34
C ILE A 13 -24.71 -16.03 22.80
N ARG A 14 -24.51 -16.96 21.87
CA ARG A 14 -23.67 -18.15 22.05
C ARG A 14 -22.23 -17.69 22.30
N LYS A 15 -21.82 -17.57 23.56
CA LYS A 15 -20.38 -17.52 23.86
C LYS A 15 -19.78 -18.85 23.42
N MET A 16 -18.95 -18.84 22.42
CA MET A 16 -18.14 -20.00 22.05
C MET A 16 -17.35 -20.48 23.26
N SER A 17 -17.25 -21.80 23.44
CA SER A 17 -16.42 -22.33 24.50
C SER A 17 -14.95 -22.06 24.19
N ILE A 18 -14.11 -21.79 25.20
CA ILE A 18 -12.64 -21.63 25.03
C ILE A 18 -12.05 -22.79 24.24
N LEU A 19 -12.56 -24.00 24.37
CA LEU A 19 -12.15 -25.16 23.56
C LEU A 19 -12.54 -25.06 22.09
N GLN A 20 -13.63 -24.38 21.75
CA GLN A 20 -14.07 -24.16 20.39
C GLN A 20 -13.21 -23.06 19.74
N VAL A 21 -12.96 -21.99 20.48
CA VAL A 21 -12.03 -20.91 20.07
C VAL A 21 -10.61 -21.46 19.87
N LEU A 22 -10.11 -22.28 20.78
CA LEU A 22 -8.80 -22.94 20.66
C LEU A 22 -8.73 -23.95 19.51
N LYS A 23 -9.81 -24.67 19.20
CA LYS A 23 -9.85 -25.57 18.04
C LYS A 23 -9.90 -24.81 16.72
N GLU A 24 -10.65 -23.72 16.64
CA GLU A 24 -10.69 -22.85 15.47
C GLU A 24 -9.35 -22.12 15.27
N SER A 25 -8.70 -21.68 16.36
CA SER A 25 -7.38 -21.05 16.31
C SER A 25 -6.23 -22.01 15.92
N LEU A 26 -6.41 -23.32 16.05
CA LEU A 26 -5.44 -24.32 15.56
C LEU A 26 -5.49 -24.50 14.04
N HIS A 27 -6.54 -24.03 13.38
CA HIS A 27 -6.75 -24.15 11.94
C HIS A 27 -6.73 -22.81 11.19
N SER A 28 -6.78 -21.68 11.91
CA SER A 28 -6.67 -20.32 11.36
C SER A 28 -5.25 -19.78 11.56
N ASP A 29 -4.87 -18.71 10.86
CA ASP A 29 -3.68 -17.91 11.21
C ASP A 29 -3.97 -17.19 12.54
N ALA A 30 -3.89 -17.99 13.53
CA ALA A 30 -4.42 -17.88 14.87
C ALA A 30 -4.21 -16.55 15.61
N PRO A 31 -3.07 -15.81 15.48
CA PRO A 31 -2.88 -14.60 16.27
C PRO A 31 -3.88 -13.50 15.95
N CYS A 32 -4.16 -13.24 14.67
CA CYS A 32 -5.01 -12.11 14.25
C CYS A 32 -6.49 -12.36 14.55
N TYR A 33 -6.97 -13.59 14.35
CA TYR A 33 -8.34 -13.93 14.72
C TYR A 33 -8.55 -13.94 16.26
N MET A 34 -7.55 -14.40 17.01
CA MET A 34 -7.57 -14.32 18.47
C MET A 34 -7.54 -12.89 18.97
N GLU A 35 -6.77 -12.02 18.33
CA GLU A 35 -6.73 -10.60 18.62
C GLU A 35 -8.07 -9.94 18.34
N PHE A 36 -8.71 -10.24 17.21
CA PHE A 36 -10.08 -9.82 16.92
C PHE A 36 -11.05 -10.25 18.03
N LEU A 37 -11.07 -11.53 18.40
CA LEU A 37 -11.96 -12.05 19.45
C LEU A 37 -11.73 -11.38 20.80
N TYR A 38 -10.49 -11.04 21.11
CA TYR A 38 -10.14 -10.34 22.35
C TYR A 38 -10.65 -8.90 22.36
N ARG A 39 -10.57 -8.21 21.22
CA ARG A 39 -10.98 -6.79 21.06
C ARG A 39 -12.48 -6.63 20.83
N TYR A 40 -13.15 -7.66 20.30
CA TYR A 40 -14.56 -7.60 19.93
C TYR A 40 -15.46 -7.56 21.17
N ASP A 41 -16.25 -6.51 21.29
CA ASP A 41 -17.27 -6.34 22.32
C ASP A 41 -18.63 -6.04 21.65
N PRO A 42 -19.61 -6.96 21.66
CA PRO A 42 -20.89 -6.78 20.99
C PRO A 42 -21.72 -5.61 21.56
N LYS A 43 -21.32 -5.07 22.71
CA LYS A 43 -21.99 -3.91 23.35
C LYS A 43 -21.42 -2.57 22.89
N LYS A 44 -20.29 -2.58 22.18
CA LYS A 44 -19.65 -1.36 21.67
C LYS A 44 -19.93 -1.19 20.19
N GLN A 45 -19.97 0.07 19.77
CA GLN A 45 -19.89 0.39 18.35
C GLN A 45 -18.41 0.33 17.93
N GLN A 46 -18.07 -0.70 17.16
CA GLN A 46 -16.71 -0.97 16.71
C GLN A 46 -16.75 -1.35 15.24
N CYS A 47 -15.75 -0.89 14.48
CA CYS A 47 -15.44 -1.35 13.15
C CYS A 47 -14.03 -1.93 13.14
N PHE A 48 -13.78 -2.94 12.32
CA PHE A 48 -12.52 -3.66 12.27
C PHE A 48 -11.91 -3.59 10.88
N ALA A 49 -10.62 -3.31 10.81
CA ALA A 49 -9.84 -3.31 9.59
C ALA A 49 -8.67 -4.28 9.71
N PHE A 50 -8.51 -5.17 8.74
CA PHE A 50 -7.40 -6.12 8.66
C PHE A 50 -6.49 -5.74 7.52
N TYR A 51 -5.18 -5.63 7.79
CA TYR A 51 -4.14 -5.17 6.86
C TYR A 51 -3.08 -6.23 6.60
N GLU A 52 -2.37 -6.07 5.49
CA GLU A 52 -1.18 -6.88 5.20
C GLU A 52 0.00 -6.48 6.06
N GLY A 53 0.25 -5.18 6.22
CA GLY A 53 1.43 -4.64 6.89
C GLY A 53 1.14 -3.50 7.85
N ASP A 54 2.13 -3.19 8.69
CA ASP A 54 2.05 -2.10 9.68
C ASP A 54 1.90 -0.71 9.02
N GLU A 55 2.41 -0.55 7.79
CA GLU A 55 2.39 0.71 7.05
C GLU A 55 0.98 1.05 6.53
N ASP A 56 0.11 0.05 6.34
CA ASP A 56 -1.23 0.21 5.75
C ASP A 56 -2.13 1.11 6.58
N SER A 57 -2.07 1.00 7.91
CA SER A 57 -2.79 1.87 8.82
C SER A 57 -2.48 3.36 8.56
N SER A 58 -1.22 3.70 8.27
CA SER A 58 -0.82 5.09 8.00
C SER A 58 -1.56 5.69 6.81
N PHE A 59 -1.98 4.86 5.83
CA PHE A 59 -2.72 5.28 4.66
C PHE A 59 -4.24 5.23 4.88
N TYR A 60 -4.76 4.10 5.40
CA TYR A 60 -6.20 3.87 5.48
C TYR A 60 -6.88 4.54 6.67
N HIS A 61 -6.20 4.69 7.80
CA HIS A 61 -6.78 5.14 9.08
C HIS A 61 -7.67 6.39 8.94
N HIS A 62 -7.20 7.40 8.22
CA HIS A 62 -7.93 8.67 8.05
C HIS A 62 -9.29 8.45 7.36
N PHE A 63 -9.30 7.74 6.24
CA PHE A 63 -10.53 7.45 5.48
C PHE A 63 -11.53 6.63 6.28
N LEU A 64 -11.02 5.65 7.04
CA LEU A 64 -11.86 4.78 7.87
C LEU A 64 -12.46 5.55 9.03
N LYS A 65 -11.67 6.39 9.71
CA LYS A 65 -12.15 7.24 10.82
C LYS A 65 -13.18 8.25 10.33
N GLU A 66 -12.99 8.85 9.16
CA GLU A 66 -13.99 9.74 8.56
C GLU A 66 -15.31 9.00 8.26
N ALA A 67 -15.23 7.75 7.77
CA ALA A 67 -16.41 6.96 7.45
C ALA A 67 -17.21 6.52 8.67
N ILE A 68 -16.56 6.25 9.82
CA ILE A 68 -17.23 5.74 11.03
C ILE A 68 -17.58 6.84 12.05
N GLY A 69 -16.95 8.03 11.96
CA GLY A 69 -17.13 9.11 12.92
C GLY A 69 -16.48 8.86 14.29
N ASP A 70 -16.72 9.79 15.22
CA ASP A 70 -16.05 9.77 16.53
C ASP A 70 -16.68 8.79 17.52
N ASP A 71 -17.97 8.49 17.38
CA ASP A 71 -18.71 7.62 18.32
C ASP A 71 -18.45 6.13 18.10
N CYS A 72 -17.74 5.76 17.02
CA CYS A 72 -17.39 4.38 16.71
C CYS A 72 -15.88 4.14 16.88
N ALA A 73 -15.51 3.08 17.56
CA ALA A 73 -14.11 2.67 17.69
C ALA A 73 -13.64 1.97 16.41
N LEU A 74 -12.47 2.37 15.89
CA LEU A 74 -11.76 1.67 14.83
C LEU A 74 -10.72 0.75 15.45
N GLU A 75 -10.83 -0.53 15.18
CA GLU A 75 -9.87 -1.55 15.60
C GLU A 75 -9.09 -2.06 14.39
N GLU A 76 -7.79 -1.85 14.41
CA GLU A 76 -6.90 -2.15 13.29
C GLU A 76 -6.01 -3.34 13.67
N ILE A 77 -5.93 -4.34 12.80
CA ILE A 77 -5.20 -5.60 13.03
C ILE A 77 -4.35 -5.91 11.80
N VAL A 78 -3.07 -6.19 12.03
CA VAL A 78 -2.10 -6.53 10.98
C VAL A 78 -1.94 -8.04 10.88
N ALA A 79 -2.21 -8.60 9.70
CA ALA A 79 -2.12 -10.05 9.44
C ALA A 79 -0.76 -10.50 8.89
N GLY A 80 0.11 -9.57 8.51
CA GLY A 80 1.50 -9.83 8.11
C GLY A 80 1.73 -10.09 6.63
N CYS A 81 0.72 -10.54 5.87
CA CYS A 81 0.80 -10.66 4.39
C CYS A 81 -0.58 -10.91 3.78
N LYS A 82 -0.68 -10.70 2.43
CA LYS A 82 -1.89 -10.92 1.63
C LYS A 82 -2.55 -12.28 1.87
N ASN A 83 -1.75 -13.34 1.84
CA ASN A 83 -2.26 -14.71 2.02
C ASN A 83 -2.95 -14.89 3.38
N ASN A 84 -2.40 -14.30 4.44
CA ASN A 84 -2.98 -14.36 5.77
C ASN A 84 -4.31 -13.59 5.83
N VAL A 85 -4.36 -12.38 5.23
CA VAL A 85 -5.60 -11.58 5.16
C VAL A 85 -6.69 -12.35 4.44
N ILE A 86 -6.40 -12.92 3.26
CA ILE A 86 -7.37 -13.68 2.46
C ILE A 86 -7.81 -14.98 3.15
N LYS A 87 -6.86 -15.68 3.79
CA LYS A 87 -7.18 -16.89 4.55
C LYS A 87 -8.09 -16.55 5.74
N LEU A 88 -7.74 -15.51 6.49
CA LEU A 88 -8.55 -15.05 7.62
C LEU A 88 -9.97 -14.69 7.18
N HIS A 89 -10.13 -13.94 6.06
CA HIS A 89 -11.43 -13.60 5.49
C HIS A 89 -12.27 -14.84 5.15
N ARG A 90 -11.67 -15.89 4.58
CA ARG A 90 -12.36 -17.15 4.22
C ARG A 90 -12.79 -17.96 5.44
N GLU A 91 -12.02 -17.90 6.51
CA GLU A 91 -12.26 -18.66 7.75
C GLU A 91 -13.17 -17.90 8.73
N PHE A 92 -13.50 -16.63 8.44
CA PHE A 92 -14.32 -15.81 9.31
C PHE A 92 -15.74 -16.35 9.43
N ASN A 93 -16.30 -16.35 10.66
CA ASN A 93 -17.67 -16.81 10.91
C ASN A 93 -18.70 -15.73 10.53
N TRP A 94 -19.00 -15.59 9.25
CA TRP A 94 -19.96 -14.60 8.73
C TRP A 94 -21.41 -14.84 9.21
N GLY A 95 -21.71 -15.96 9.84
CA GLY A 95 -22.98 -16.20 10.51
C GLY A 95 -23.11 -15.50 11.87
N GLU A 96 -21.98 -15.09 12.46
CA GLU A 96 -21.91 -14.45 13.78
C GLU A 96 -21.54 -12.97 13.68
N TYR A 97 -20.69 -12.62 12.71
CA TYR A 97 -20.15 -11.26 12.53
C TYR A 97 -20.65 -10.62 11.24
N SER A 98 -20.87 -9.32 11.29
CA SER A 98 -21.34 -8.56 10.13
C SER A 98 -20.19 -8.24 9.17
N ALA A 99 -20.32 -8.60 7.89
CA ALA A 99 -19.40 -8.20 6.85
C ALA A 99 -19.35 -6.67 6.63
N ARG A 100 -20.37 -5.93 7.09
CA ARG A 100 -20.37 -4.46 7.06
C ARG A 100 -19.55 -3.82 8.17
N GLN A 101 -19.22 -4.57 9.21
CA GLN A 101 -18.44 -4.13 10.37
C GLN A 101 -16.95 -4.43 10.23
N ILE A 102 -16.60 -5.34 9.32
CA ILE A 102 -15.26 -5.94 9.25
C ILE A 102 -14.76 -5.84 7.81
N LEU A 103 -13.70 -5.10 7.58
CA LEU A 103 -13.09 -4.92 6.28
C LEU A 103 -11.68 -5.50 6.24
N PHE A 104 -11.28 -5.93 5.04
CA PHE A 104 -9.98 -6.50 4.74
C PHE A 104 -9.33 -5.70 3.61
N PHE A 105 -8.05 -5.43 3.73
CA PHE A 105 -7.31 -4.60 2.79
C PHE A 105 -6.11 -5.37 2.27
N VAL A 106 -6.00 -5.48 0.96
CA VAL A 106 -4.91 -6.18 0.29
C VAL A 106 -4.41 -5.40 -0.92
N ASP A 107 -3.11 -5.53 -1.17
CA ASP A 107 -2.51 -5.00 -2.36
C ASP A 107 -2.85 -5.86 -3.59
N ARG A 108 -3.04 -5.22 -4.76
CA ARG A 108 -3.24 -5.92 -6.02
C ARG A 108 -2.02 -6.72 -6.41
N ASP A 109 -0.83 -6.18 -6.19
CA ASP A 109 0.45 -6.77 -6.60
C ASP A 109 0.49 -7.12 -8.09
N LEU A 110 0.93 -8.35 -8.41
CA LEU A 110 0.94 -8.92 -9.76
C LEU A 110 -0.29 -9.77 -10.07
N SER A 111 -1.32 -9.81 -9.21
CA SER A 111 -2.45 -10.75 -9.31
C SER A 111 -3.12 -10.72 -10.69
N TYR A 112 -3.36 -9.53 -11.25
CA TYR A 112 -3.92 -9.39 -12.60
C TYR A 112 -3.08 -10.10 -13.68
N TRP A 113 -1.77 -9.92 -13.63
CA TRP A 113 -0.84 -10.50 -14.62
C TRP A 113 -0.57 -11.99 -14.39
N LEU A 114 -0.81 -12.47 -13.18
CA LEU A 114 -0.72 -13.89 -12.82
C LEU A 114 -2.04 -14.64 -13.03
N ASN A 115 -3.11 -13.94 -13.48
CA ASN A 115 -4.46 -14.46 -13.60
C ASN A 115 -5.00 -15.04 -12.27
N GLU A 116 -4.63 -14.43 -11.16
CA GLU A 116 -5.20 -14.76 -9.86
C GLU A 116 -6.59 -14.14 -9.72
N SER A 117 -7.43 -14.74 -8.89
CA SER A 117 -8.77 -14.22 -8.64
C SER A 117 -8.70 -12.93 -7.83
N ASP A 118 -9.35 -11.88 -8.32
CA ASP A 118 -9.53 -10.61 -7.61
C ASP A 118 -10.87 -10.55 -6.84
N SER A 119 -11.60 -11.66 -6.76
CA SER A 119 -12.90 -11.71 -6.08
C SER A 119 -12.78 -12.50 -4.78
N TYR A 120 -12.65 -11.77 -3.68
CA TYR A 120 -12.55 -12.37 -2.33
C TYR A 120 -13.82 -12.13 -1.48
N GLY A 121 -14.66 -11.16 -1.84
CA GLY A 121 -15.89 -10.80 -1.13
C GLY A 121 -16.14 -9.28 -1.13
N ASP A 122 -17.38 -8.89 -0.81
CA ASP A 122 -17.82 -7.48 -0.87
C ASP A 122 -17.22 -6.59 0.23
N ASN A 123 -16.53 -7.18 1.19
CA ASN A 123 -15.86 -6.49 2.29
C ASN A 123 -14.33 -6.59 2.22
N VAL A 124 -13.79 -6.90 1.03
CA VAL A 124 -12.35 -6.90 0.76
C VAL A 124 -12.02 -5.78 -0.21
N PHE A 125 -11.19 -4.85 0.21
CA PHE A 125 -10.60 -3.84 -0.67
C PHE A 125 -9.31 -4.37 -1.27
N ILE A 126 -9.21 -4.26 -2.59
CA ILE A 126 -7.98 -4.54 -3.35
C ILE A 126 -7.56 -3.24 -4.01
N THR A 127 -6.30 -2.85 -3.88
CA THR A 127 -5.81 -1.62 -4.51
C THR A 127 -6.03 -1.64 -6.03
N ASP A 128 -6.33 -0.47 -6.62
CA ASP A 128 -6.53 -0.35 -8.06
C ASP A 128 -5.21 -0.47 -8.83
N GLU A 129 -4.12 -0.02 -8.20
CA GLU A 129 -2.76 -0.16 -8.69
C GLU A 129 -2.00 -1.28 -7.96
N TYR A 130 -0.68 -1.35 -8.12
CA TYR A 130 0.13 -2.40 -7.51
C TYR A 130 -0.04 -2.47 -6.00
N SER A 131 0.05 -1.33 -5.32
CA SER A 131 -0.01 -1.22 -3.86
C SER A 131 -0.37 0.21 -3.41
N ILE A 132 -0.53 0.42 -2.11
CA ILE A 132 -0.90 1.72 -1.53
C ILE A 132 0.12 2.83 -1.84
N GLU A 133 1.41 2.53 -1.97
CA GLU A 133 2.42 3.53 -2.31
C GLU A 133 2.15 4.20 -3.68
N ASN A 134 1.52 3.48 -4.61
CA ASN A 134 1.19 4.04 -5.92
C ASN A 134 0.19 5.21 -5.81
N TYR A 135 -0.70 5.21 -4.83
CA TYR A 135 -1.65 6.30 -4.62
C TYR A 135 -0.99 7.60 -4.16
N ILE A 136 0.13 7.51 -3.43
CA ILE A 136 0.84 8.69 -2.93
C ILE A 136 1.91 9.21 -3.90
N VAL A 137 2.36 8.40 -4.87
CA VAL A 137 3.36 8.80 -5.87
C VAL A 137 2.66 9.50 -7.04
N ASN A 138 2.32 10.75 -6.82
CA ASN A 138 1.72 11.66 -7.79
C ASN A 138 2.23 13.08 -7.55
N SER A 139 1.81 14.05 -8.38
CA SER A 139 2.26 15.45 -8.29
C SER A 139 1.99 16.07 -6.92
N GLN A 140 0.85 15.78 -6.30
CA GLN A 140 0.49 16.31 -4.98
C GLN A 140 1.37 15.69 -3.87
N GLY A 141 1.57 14.37 -3.91
CA GLY A 141 2.47 13.68 -2.99
C GLY A 141 3.91 14.19 -3.12
N PHE A 142 4.39 14.39 -4.36
CA PHE A 142 5.72 14.93 -4.60
C PHE A 142 5.86 16.37 -4.13
N LEU A 143 4.85 17.23 -4.35
CA LEU A 143 4.83 18.59 -3.83
C LEU A 143 4.90 18.61 -2.30
N SER A 144 4.13 17.74 -1.65
CA SER A 144 4.16 17.57 -0.20
C SER A 144 5.52 17.09 0.29
N TRP A 145 6.15 16.15 -0.43
CA TRP A 145 7.51 15.69 -0.15
C TRP A 145 8.52 16.84 -0.22
N LEU A 146 8.51 17.61 -1.30
CA LEU A 146 9.41 18.76 -1.48
C LEU A 146 9.23 19.82 -0.39
N THR A 147 7.97 20.17 -0.08
CA THR A 147 7.68 21.32 0.79
C THR A 147 7.78 21.00 2.27
N HIS A 148 7.33 19.81 2.69
CA HIS A 148 7.32 19.44 4.10
C HIS A 148 8.62 18.74 4.54
N PHE A 149 9.27 18.00 3.64
CA PHE A 149 10.39 17.14 4.02
C PHE A 149 11.72 17.52 3.37
N GLU A 150 11.73 17.97 2.11
CA GLU A 150 12.96 18.33 1.41
C GLU A 150 13.37 19.82 1.57
N GLY A 151 12.59 20.60 2.32
CA GLY A 151 12.96 21.98 2.71
C GLY A 151 12.63 23.05 1.67
N PHE A 152 11.78 22.77 0.69
CA PHE A 152 11.37 23.72 -0.38
C PHE A 152 10.14 24.57 -0.03
N ALA A 153 9.62 24.53 1.20
CA ALA A 153 8.43 25.27 1.62
C ALA A 153 8.45 26.79 1.31
N ARG A 154 9.64 27.37 1.08
CA ARG A 154 9.82 28.80 0.78
C ARG A 154 10.31 29.07 -0.65
N ALA A 155 10.34 28.08 -1.50
CA ALA A 155 10.60 28.23 -2.92
C ALA A 155 9.45 29.00 -3.58
N LYS A 156 9.74 29.70 -4.66
CA LYS A 156 8.68 30.37 -5.44
C LYS A 156 7.79 29.35 -6.10
N LYS A 157 6.52 29.70 -6.29
CA LYS A 157 5.56 28.82 -6.97
C LYS A 157 6.07 28.37 -8.34
N SER A 158 6.65 29.27 -9.14
CA SER A 158 7.19 28.92 -10.47
C SER A 158 8.35 27.92 -10.41
N GLU A 159 9.12 27.91 -9.34
CA GLU A 159 10.20 26.94 -9.13
C GLU A 159 9.61 25.57 -8.74
N LEU A 160 8.60 25.56 -7.86
CA LEU A 160 7.86 24.34 -7.50
C LEU A 160 7.14 23.75 -8.73
N ASP A 161 6.47 24.59 -9.53
CA ASP A 161 5.80 24.14 -10.76
C ASP A 161 6.82 23.53 -11.75
N GLY A 162 8.03 24.11 -11.86
CA GLY A 162 9.12 23.55 -12.66
C GLY A 162 9.60 22.18 -12.13
N MET A 163 9.80 22.05 -10.82
CA MET A 163 10.18 20.78 -10.20
C MET A 163 9.11 19.71 -10.38
N LEU A 164 7.82 20.08 -10.32
CA LEU A 164 6.70 19.15 -10.58
C LEU A 164 6.71 18.67 -12.03
N SER A 165 6.94 19.57 -13.00
CA SER A 165 7.02 19.19 -14.41
C SER A 165 8.16 18.20 -14.68
N GLU A 166 9.33 18.43 -14.08
CA GLU A 166 10.46 17.48 -14.15
C GLU A 166 10.11 16.14 -13.49
N PHE A 167 9.45 16.15 -12.35
CA PHE A 167 8.98 14.93 -11.70
C PHE A 167 8.02 14.14 -12.60
N GLU A 168 6.99 14.77 -13.16
CA GLU A 168 5.99 14.12 -14.00
C GLU A 168 6.62 13.46 -15.24
N SER A 169 7.56 14.15 -15.87
CA SER A 169 8.30 13.63 -17.02
C SER A 169 9.14 12.41 -16.63
N ASN A 170 9.89 12.53 -15.54
CA ASN A 170 10.81 11.48 -15.10
C ASN A 170 10.08 10.25 -14.54
N ILE A 171 8.97 10.43 -13.80
CA ILE A 171 8.20 9.29 -13.28
C ILE A 171 7.53 8.50 -14.42
N ALA A 172 7.06 9.19 -15.47
CA ALA A 172 6.52 8.53 -16.66
C ALA A 172 7.60 7.72 -17.39
N SER A 173 8.81 8.26 -17.51
CA SER A 173 9.95 7.56 -18.09
C SER A 173 10.38 6.38 -17.23
N PHE A 174 10.46 6.56 -15.91
CA PHE A 174 10.78 5.48 -14.97
C PHE A 174 9.81 4.31 -15.07
N LYS A 175 8.51 4.58 -15.14
CA LYS A 175 7.50 3.52 -15.31
C LYS A 175 7.77 2.68 -16.56
N ARG A 176 8.19 3.30 -17.67
CA ARG A 176 8.53 2.60 -18.91
C ARG A 176 9.83 1.79 -18.79
N GLU A 177 10.88 2.38 -18.21
CA GLU A 177 12.16 1.70 -17.98
C GLU A 177 12.01 0.47 -17.07
N MET A 178 10.99 0.44 -16.21
CA MET A 178 10.71 -0.69 -15.33
C MET A 178 9.93 -1.84 -16.01
N ILE A 179 9.40 -1.66 -17.22
CA ILE A 179 8.63 -2.70 -17.93
C ILE A 179 9.40 -4.02 -18.04
N PRO A 180 10.67 -4.07 -18.50
CA PRO A 180 11.41 -5.32 -18.62
C PRO A 180 11.60 -6.04 -17.27
N ILE A 181 11.81 -5.30 -16.20
CA ILE A 181 11.98 -5.87 -14.86
C ILE A 181 10.66 -6.41 -14.31
N MET A 182 9.59 -5.67 -14.49
CA MET A 182 8.25 -6.14 -14.09
C MET A 182 7.85 -7.39 -14.89
N ALA A 183 8.22 -7.47 -16.19
CA ALA A 183 7.98 -8.64 -17.01
C ALA A 183 8.75 -9.87 -16.48
N GLN A 184 10.03 -9.70 -16.15
CA GLN A 184 10.82 -10.74 -15.50
C GLN A 184 10.20 -11.19 -14.17
N ALA A 185 9.72 -10.24 -13.35
CA ALA A 185 9.05 -10.54 -12.09
C ALA A 185 7.79 -11.40 -12.28
N VAL A 186 6.97 -11.10 -13.28
CA VAL A 186 5.77 -11.89 -13.61
C VAL A 186 6.14 -13.30 -14.05
N VAL A 187 7.12 -13.45 -14.96
CA VAL A 187 7.57 -14.76 -15.44
C VAL A 187 8.16 -15.58 -14.29
N ALA A 188 9.04 -14.98 -13.51
CA ALA A 188 9.62 -15.63 -12.34
C ALA A 188 8.55 -16.11 -11.34
N LYS A 189 7.54 -15.29 -11.06
CA LYS A 189 6.41 -15.65 -10.18
C LYS A 189 5.53 -16.77 -10.74
N ARG A 190 5.37 -16.88 -12.06
CA ARG A 190 4.67 -18.01 -12.70
C ARG A 190 5.41 -19.32 -12.51
N HIS A 191 6.75 -19.30 -12.59
CA HIS A 191 7.58 -20.49 -12.40
C HIS A 191 7.70 -20.88 -10.92
N ASP A 192 7.85 -19.89 -10.04
CA ASP A 192 8.01 -20.11 -8.60
C ASP A 192 7.32 -18.98 -7.81
N SER A 193 6.11 -19.24 -7.33
CA SER A 193 5.31 -18.25 -6.56
C SER A 193 6.01 -17.77 -5.29
N SER A 194 7.01 -18.51 -4.78
CA SER A 194 7.78 -18.16 -3.58
C SER A 194 8.80 -17.04 -3.82
N ILE A 195 9.13 -16.71 -5.07
CA ILE A 195 10.06 -15.64 -5.40
C ILE A 195 9.59 -14.31 -4.80
N SER A 196 10.50 -13.61 -4.14
CA SER A 196 10.22 -12.32 -3.53
C SER A 196 10.73 -11.16 -4.39
N LEU A 197 9.85 -10.20 -4.69
CA LEU A 197 10.27 -8.97 -5.36
C LEU A 197 11.09 -8.06 -4.44
N SER A 198 11.13 -8.33 -3.12
CA SER A 198 11.99 -7.61 -2.17
C SER A 198 13.48 -7.91 -2.37
N ASP A 199 13.82 -8.97 -3.11
CA ASP A 199 15.19 -9.29 -3.50
C ASP A 199 15.79 -8.25 -4.47
N PHE A 200 14.93 -7.55 -5.21
CA PHE A 200 15.31 -6.40 -6.02
C PHE A 200 15.01 -5.10 -5.27
N LYS A 201 16.08 -4.36 -4.98
CA LYS A 201 15.97 -3.03 -4.37
C LYS A 201 16.68 -2.04 -5.29
N ILE A 202 15.99 -0.97 -5.64
CA ILE A 202 16.55 0.10 -6.49
C ILE A 202 17.89 0.59 -5.91
N SER A 203 17.95 0.88 -4.62
CA SER A 203 19.15 1.36 -3.93
C SER A 203 20.29 0.33 -3.82
N LYS A 204 20.02 -0.95 -4.01
CA LYS A 204 21.01 -2.03 -3.83
C LYS A 204 21.36 -2.74 -5.13
N ASN A 205 20.39 -2.97 -6.01
CA ASN A 205 20.55 -3.76 -7.21
C ASN A 205 20.51 -2.89 -8.48
N SER A 206 20.10 -1.64 -8.36
CA SER A 206 20.18 -0.63 -9.40
C SER A 206 20.74 0.64 -8.81
N SER A 207 21.58 1.34 -9.53
CA SER A 207 21.97 2.69 -9.19
C SER A 207 21.28 3.66 -10.16
N ILE A 208 20.55 4.62 -9.58
CA ILE A 208 19.92 5.68 -10.34
C ILE A 208 20.90 6.85 -10.34
N HIS A 209 21.27 7.30 -11.54
CA HIS A 209 22.11 8.47 -11.72
C HIS A 209 21.28 9.56 -12.38
N PHE A 210 21.11 10.67 -11.68
CA PHE A 210 20.47 11.86 -12.21
C PHE A 210 21.50 12.82 -12.78
N ASN A 211 21.16 13.50 -13.86
CA ASN A 211 21.95 14.56 -14.46
C ASN A 211 21.04 15.58 -15.14
N MET A 212 21.57 16.79 -15.36
CA MET A 212 20.88 17.79 -16.21
C MET A 212 21.32 17.58 -17.65
N CYS A 213 20.37 17.44 -18.58
CA CYS A 213 20.58 17.31 -20.00
C CYS A 213 19.70 18.34 -20.74
N ASP A 214 20.31 19.25 -21.48
CA ASP A 214 19.60 20.30 -22.21
C ASP A 214 18.60 21.13 -21.38
N GLY A 215 18.94 21.34 -20.10
CA GLY A 215 18.10 22.10 -19.17
C GLY A 215 17.00 21.29 -18.47
N HIS A 216 16.90 20.00 -18.75
CA HIS A 216 15.94 19.08 -18.15
C HIS A 216 16.63 18.04 -17.26
N LEU A 217 15.91 17.56 -16.26
CA LEU A 217 16.35 16.45 -15.43
C LEU A 217 16.22 15.15 -16.22
N ALA A 218 17.30 14.39 -16.28
CA ALA A 218 17.33 13.04 -16.86
C ALA A 218 17.90 12.05 -15.84
N PHE A 219 17.63 10.77 -16.03
CA PHE A 219 18.18 9.72 -15.20
C PHE A 219 18.65 8.53 -16.05
N GLN A 220 19.50 7.71 -15.45
CA GLN A 220 19.92 6.42 -15.97
C GLN A 220 19.82 5.40 -14.84
N ILE A 221 19.31 4.21 -15.16
CA ILE A 221 19.24 3.09 -14.23
C ILE A 221 20.25 2.05 -14.66
N HIS A 222 21.20 1.72 -13.78
CA HIS A 222 22.09 0.59 -13.96
C HIS A 222 21.56 -0.60 -13.16
N MET A 223 21.05 -1.60 -13.87
CA MET A 223 20.49 -2.81 -13.27
C MET A 223 21.60 -3.83 -12.96
N ASP A 224 21.47 -4.50 -11.84
CA ASP A 224 22.35 -5.62 -11.49
C ASP A 224 21.90 -6.89 -12.23
N ASP A 225 22.74 -7.39 -13.15
CA ASP A 225 22.45 -8.61 -13.96
C ASP A 225 22.13 -9.85 -13.09
N ARG A 226 22.58 -9.84 -11.83
CA ARG A 226 22.31 -10.93 -10.87
C ARG A 226 20.84 -11.07 -10.46
N ILE A 227 19.96 -10.14 -10.87
CA ILE A 227 18.54 -10.28 -10.54
C ILE A 227 17.90 -11.48 -11.23
N SER A 228 18.26 -11.73 -12.50
CA SER A 228 17.80 -12.91 -13.24
C SER A 228 18.23 -14.22 -12.55
N GLU A 229 19.47 -14.29 -12.04
CA GLU A 229 19.93 -15.44 -11.28
C GLU A 229 19.12 -15.64 -9.99
N LYS A 230 18.85 -14.57 -9.24
CA LYS A 230 18.03 -14.63 -8.01
C LYS A 230 16.61 -15.09 -8.27
N TRP A 231 16.05 -14.67 -9.38
CA TRP A 231 14.71 -15.06 -9.80
C TRP A 231 14.70 -16.36 -10.61
N LYS A 232 15.84 -17.04 -10.69
CA LYS A 232 16.03 -18.33 -11.37
C LYS A 232 15.59 -18.32 -12.85
N LEU A 233 15.74 -17.16 -13.50
CA LEU A 233 15.45 -16.97 -14.92
C LEU A 233 16.65 -17.39 -15.76
N SER A 234 16.39 -17.98 -16.93
CA SER A 234 17.35 -18.47 -17.89
C SER A 234 17.17 -17.82 -19.26
N SER A 235 18.05 -18.15 -20.19
CA SER A 235 17.88 -17.73 -21.59
C SER A 235 16.65 -18.36 -22.28
N GLU A 236 16.11 -19.46 -21.75
CA GLU A 236 14.92 -20.13 -22.27
C GLU A 236 13.66 -19.29 -21.99
N ASP A 237 13.68 -18.45 -20.94
CA ASP A 237 12.56 -17.61 -20.52
C ASP A 237 12.44 -16.30 -21.33
N LEU A 238 13.42 -15.99 -22.19
CA LEU A 238 13.44 -14.74 -22.97
C LEU A 238 12.20 -14.54 -23.84
N GLY A 239 11.69 -15.63 -24.43
CA GLY A 239 10.46 -15.59 -25.23
C GLY A 239 9.23 -15.20 -24.40
N GLU A 240 9.09 -15.76 -23.20
CA GLU A 240 8.00 -15.46 -22.29
C GLU A 240 8.11 -14.03 -21.73
N ILE A 241 9.32 -13.59 -21.38
CA ILE A 241 9.58 -12.23 -20.93
C ILE A 241 9.22 -11.21 -22.01
N THR A 242 9.65 -11.46 -23.27
CA THR A 242 9.31 -10.60 -24.42
C THR A 242 7.79 -10.53 -24.64
N GLY A 243 7.12 -11.68 -24.56
CA GLY A 243 5.66 -11.74 -24.64
C GLY A 243 4.97 -10.98 -23.51
N GLN A 244 5.53 -11.01 -22.29
CA GLN A 244 4.97 -10.26 -21.17
C GLN A 244 5.21 -8.74 -21.29
N ILE A 245 6.35 -8.32 -21.86
CA ILE A 245 6.61 -6.91 -22.20
C ILE A 245 5.53 -6.40 -23.16
N ALA A 246 5.28 -7.13 -24.26
CA ALA A 246 4.25 -6.76 -25.22
C ALA A 246 2.85 -6.65 -24.57
N ARG A 247 2.50 -7.57 -23.67
CA ARG A 247 1.23 -7.49 -22.90
C ARG A 247 1.14 -6.23 -22.03
N PHE A 248 2.24 -5.81 -21.40
CA PHE A 248 2.25 -4.57 -20.63
C PHE A 248 2.06 -3.34 -21.52
N GLU A 249 2.70 -3.33 -22.71
CA GLU A 249 2.57 -2.24 -23.68
C GLU A 249 1.18 -2.15 -24.30
N GLU A 250 0.49 -3.29 -24.49
CA GLU A 250 -0.88 -3.36 -24.97
C GLU A 250 -1.91 -2.94 -23.91
N ASP A 251 -1.62 -3.14 -22.63
CA ASP A 251 -2.53 -2.86 -21.52
C ASP A 251 -1.88 -2.00 -20.44
N LEU A 252 -1.42 -0.81 -20.83
CA LEU A 252 -0.80 0.16 -19.92
C LEU A 252 -1.74 0.63 -18.80
N ALA A 253 -3.05 0.52 -18.99
CA ALA A 253 -4.03 0.91 -17.98
C ALA A 253 -3.99 -0.02 -16.75
N ASN A 254 -3.63 -1.29 -16.94
CA ASN A 254 -3.46 -2.26 -15.88
C ASN A 254 -2.00 -2.45 -15.45
N TYR A 255 -1.06 -1.83 -16.16
CA TYR A 255 0.34 -1.86 -15.80
C TYR A 255 0.64 -0.88 -14.67
N SER A 256 1.27 -1.37 -13.62
CA SER A 256 1.84 -0.53 -12.57
C SER A 256 3.18 -1.10 -12.09
N VAL A 257 4.07 -0.20 -11.72
CA VAL A 257 5.36 -0.56 -11.10
C VAL A 257 5.13 -0.84 -9.62
N ARG A 258 5.91 -1.77 -9.06
CA ARG A 258 5.90 -2.06 -7.64
C ARG A 258 6.01 -0.77 -6.81
N GLY A 259 5.06 -0.57 -5.87
CA GLY A 259 4.93 0.69 -5.13
C GLY A 259 6.20 1.14 -4.42
N LYS A 260 6.91 0.22 -3.74
CA LYS A 260 8.18 0.55 -3.06
C LYS A 260 9.29 1.01 -4.02
N TRP A 261 9.27 0.60 -5.27
CA TRP A 261 10.27 1.05 -6.25
C TRP A 261 9.96 2.45 -6.77
N ILE A 262 8.69 2.71 -7.09
CA ILE A 262 8.28 4.02 -7.58
C ILE A 262 8.38 5.09 -6.47
N LEU A 263 8.08 4.71 -5.24
CA LEU A 263 8.24 5.57 -4.07
C LEU A 263 9.72 5.93 -3.81
N CYS A 264 10.60 4.93 -3.91
CA CYS A 264 12.04 5.15 -3.80
C CYS A 264 12.54 6.11 -4.89
N PHE A 265 12.09 5.92 -6.13
CA PHE A 265 12.45 6.82 -7.24
C PHE A 265 11.97 8.26 -6.99
N MET A 266 10.77 8.46 -6.48
CA MET A 266 10.25 9.77 -6.09
C MET A 266 11.13 10.43 -5.01
N ALA A 267 11.52 9.68 -4.00
CA ALA A 267 12.37 10.19 -2.93
C ALA A 267 13.77 10.58 -3.44
N GLU A 268 14.36 9.77 -4.32
CA GLU A 268 15.66 10.04 -4.96
C GLU A 268 15.63 11.29 -5.86
N ILE A 269 14.54 11.53 -6.61
CA ILE A 269 14.35 12.79 -7.36
C ILE A 269 14.34 13.99 -6.40
N GLY A 270 13.58 13.91 -5.33
CA GLY A 270 13.50 14.98 -4.32
C GLY A 270 14.85 15.27 -3.71
N GLU A 271 15.60 14.25 -3.33
CA GLU A 271 16.98 14.39 -2.82
C GLU A 271 17.92 15.04 -3.85
N TYR A 272 17.87 14.59 -5.11
CA TYR A 272 18.68 15.20 -6.17
C TYR A 272 18.38 16.69 -6.33
N MET A 273 17.09 17.07 -6.36
CA MET A 273 16.68 18.48 -6.45
C MET A 273 17.15 19.27 -5.24
N ARG A 274 17.09 18.69 -4.03
CA ARG A 274 17.59 19.33 -2.80
C ARG A 274 19.09 19.57 -2.85
N LEU A 275 19.87 18.58 -3.27
CA LEU A 275 21.32 18.70 -3.39
C LEU A 275 21.75 19.71 -4.45
N ASN A 276 20.90 19.93 -5.47
CA ASN A 276 21.09 20.88 -6.56
C ASN A 276 20.11 22.07 -6.47
N SER A 277 19.77 22.50 -5.27
CA SER A 277 18.76 23.53 -5.03
C SER A 277 19.09 24.90 -5.64
N ASP A 278 20.35 25.18 -5.95
CA ASP A 278 20.76 26.35 -6.69
C ASP A 278 20.30 26.36 -8.16
N VAL A 279 20.02 25.21 -8.73
CA VAL A 279 19.43 25.04 -10.06
C VAL A 279 17.91 25.08 -9.99
N PHE A 280 17.30 24.28 -9.08
CA PHE A 280 15.86 24.08 -9.03
C PHE A 280 15.08 25.17 -8.27
N ALA A 281 15.71 25.81 -7.28
CA ALA A 281 15.09 26.86 -6.46
C ALA A 281 16.10 27.98 -6.12
N PRO A 282 16.64 28.69 -7.13
CA PRO A 282 17.63 29.76 -6.94
C PRO A 282 17.13 30.89 -6.01
N SER A 283 15.81 31.06 -5.88
CA SER A 283 15.24 32.07 -4.98
C SER A 283 15.56 31.80 -3.50
N LEU A 284 15.76 30.56 -3.11
CA LEU A 284 16.14 30.20 -1.74
C LEU A 284 17.53 30.73 -1.37
N LYS A 285 18.48 30.63 -2.29
CA LYS A 285 19.85 31.15 -2.12
C LYS A 285 19.87 32.68 -2.06
N SER A 286 19.12 33.34 -2.93
CA SER A 286 19.01 34.81 -2.98
C SER A 286 18.42 35.42 -1.70
N ALA A 287 17.64 34.63 -0.94
CA ALA A 287 17.05 35.06 0.33
C ALA A 287 17.99 34.88 1.53
N GLY A 288 19.28 34.54 1.32
CA GLY A 288 20.27 34.30 2.37
C GLY A 288 19.97 33.08 3.24
N LYS A 289 19.23 32.10 2.70
CA LYS A 289 18.82 30.92 3.43
C LYS A 289 19.86 29.81 3.31
N VAL A 290 19.95 29.03 4.37
CA VAL A 290 20.71 27.77 4.41
C VAL A 290 20.10 26.82 3.37
N SER A 291 20.94 25.98 2.75
CA SER A 291 20.50 24.93 1.83
C SER A 291 19.35 24.11 2.42
N PRO A 292 18.39 23.69 1.60
CA PRO A 292 17.31 22.83 2.06
C PRO A 292 17.87 21.57 2.75
N THR A 293 17.25 21.15 3.84
CA THR A 293 17.66 19.96 4.61
C THR A 293 16.52 18.97 4.66
N CYS A 294 16.81 17.71 4.36
CA CYS A 294 15.83 16.65 4.49
C CYS A 294 15.53 16.37 5.97
N ALA A 295 14.26 16.33 6.32
CA ALA A 295 13.83 16.08 7.69
C ALA A 295 13.63 14.58 7.98
N VAL A 296 13.45 13.75 6.93
CA VAL A 296 13.08 12.34 7.05
C VAL A 296 13.87 11.53 6.01
N PRO A 297 14.52 10.43 6.40
CA PRO A 297 15.24 9.59 5.43
C PRO A 297 14.27 8.97 4.39
N PRO A 298 14.74 8.74 3.15
CA PRO A 298 13.92 8.16 2.07
C PRO A 298 13.19 6.87 2.44
N SER A 299 13.77 6.06 3.34
CA SER A 299 13.17 4.82 3.84
C SER A 299 11.89 5.03 4.67
N GLN A 300 11.66 6.23 5.17
CA GLN A 300 10.46 6.60 5.95
C GLN A 300 9.49 7.48 5.13
N CYS A 301 9.76 7.66 3.84
CA CYS A 301 9.00 8.53 2.95
C CYS A 301 7.50 8.19 2.97
N PHE A 302 7.13 6.90 2.92
CA PHE A 302 5.74 6.47 2.94
C PHE A 302 5.00 6.95 4.20
N CYS A 303 5.47 6.54 5.37
CA CYS A 303 4.82 6.89 6.64
C CYS A 303 4.76 8.41 6.88
N ALA A 304 5.76 9.14 6.38
CA ALA A 304 5.78 10.59 6.47
C ALA A 304 4.76 11.25 5.55
N LEU A 305 4.59 10.74 4.32
CA LEU A 305 3.70 11.32 3.30
C LEU A 305 2.25 10.87 3.41
N ALA A 306 1.98 9.64 3.83
CA ALA A 306 0.63 9.09 3.85
C ALA A 306 -0.40 10.03 4.52
N PRO A 307 -0.12 10.71 5.65
CA PRO A 307 -1.04 11.66 6.25
C PRO A 307 -1.30 12.93 5.44
N TYR A 308 -0.44 13.25 4.46
CA TYR A 308 -0.58 14.44 3.60
C TYR A 308 -1.26 14.15 2.26
N CYS A 309 -1.50 12.87 1.96
CA CYS A 309 -2.09 12.44 0.69
C CYS A 309 -3.59 12.09 0.80
N VAL A 310 -4.23 12.55 1.86
CA VAL A 310 -5.61 12.22 2.24
C VAL A 310 -6.70 12.94 1.42
N GLU A 311 -6.33 13.86 0.52
CA GLU A 311 -7.33 14.64 -0.25
C GLU A 311 -8.08 13.82 -1.30
N VAL A 312 -7.56 12.64 -1.68
CA VAL A 312 -8.17 11.81 -2.72
C VAL A 312 -8.32 10.37 -2.24
N ILE A 313 -9.47 10.09 -1.63
CA ILE A 313 -9.87 8.70 -1.37
C ILE A 313 -10.02 7.94 -2.70
N PRO A 314 -9.44 6.74 -2.87
CA PRO A 314 -9.70 5.92 -4.05
C PRO A 314 -11.21 5.67 -4.20
N LYS A 315 -11.77 5.91 -5.39
CA LYS A 315 -13.23 5.80 -5.63
C LYS A 315 -13.81 4.45 -5.23
N ARG A 316 -13.05 3.36 -5.44
CA ARG A 316 -13.49 2.03 -5.03
C ARG A 316 -13.50 1.87 -3.51
N LEU A 317 -12.56 2.51 -2.80
CA LEU A 317 -12.55 2.52 -1.35
C LEU A 317 -13.75 3.31 -0.81
N GLU A 318 -14.04 4.48 -1.37
CA GLU A 318 -15.21 5.27 -0.97
C GLU A 318 -16.51 4.47 -1.16
N ALA A 319 -16.71 3.83 -2.33
CA ALA A 319 -17.86 2.99 -2.59
C ALA A 319 -17.95 1.79 -1.63
N LEU A 320 -16.81 1.19 -1.26
CA LEU A 320 -16.78 0.11 -0.26
C LEU A 320 -17.23 0.64 1.11
N LEU A 321 -16.73 1.78 1.56
CA LEU A 321 -17.07 2.38 2.85
C LEU A 321 -18.55 2.76 2.92
N ASP A 322 -19.12 3.26 1.81
CA ASP A 322 -20.56 3.54 1.70
C ASP A 322 -21.41 2.28 1.91
N ASN A 323 -21.02 1.18 1.30
CA ASN A 323 -21.76 -0.09 1.34
C ASN A 323 -21.49 -0.93 2.60
N THR A 324 -20.54 -0.53 3.44
CA THR A 324 -20.13 -1.27 4.63
C THR A 324 -20.21 -0.43 5.88
N TYR A 325 -19.15 0.24 6.29
CA TYR A 325 -19.07 0.98 7.57
C TYR A 325 -20.17 2.03 7.72
N ARG A 326 -20.42 2.88 6.72
CA ARG A 326 -21.47 3.91 6.80
C ARG A 326 -22.87 3.28 6.94
N MET A 327 -23.13 2.18 6.23
CA MET A 327 -24.39 1.43 6.42
C MET A 327 -24.49 0.81 7.81
N TYR A 328 -23.44 0.16 8.30
CA TYR A 328 -23.40 -0.44 9.63
C TYR A 328 -23.69 0.60 10.73
N ILE A 329 -23.06 1.76 10.67
CA ILE A 329 -23.27 2.85 11.63
C ILE A 329 -24.73 3.36 11.55
N SER A 330 -25.26 3.56 10.34
CA SER A 330 -26.63 4.02 10.14
C SER A 330 -27.66 3.04 10.74
N GLU A 331 -27.45 1.73 10.57
CA GLU A 331 -28.31 0.68 11.14
C GLU A 331 -28.27 0.68 12.67
N LYS A 332 -27.11 0.91 13.28
CA LYS A 332 -26.95 0.99 14.74
C LYS A 332 -27.62 2.22 15.33
N ILE A 333 -27.57 3.36 14.66
CA ILE A 333 -28.25 4.60 15.07
C ILE A 333 -29.78 4.41 14.98
N ALA A 334 -30.29 3.74 13.94
CA ALA A 334 -31.71 3.51 13.73
C ALA A 334 -32.31 2.48 14.70
N SER A 335 -31.50 1.62 15.29
CA SER A 335 -31.91 0.56 16.22
C SER A 335 -31.05 0.60 17.49
N PRO A 336 -31.19 1.65 18.33
CA PRO A 336 -30.48 1.68 19.60
C PRO A 336 -30.93 0.51 20.48
N ALA A 337 -29.97 -0.22 21.04
CA ALA A 337 -30.19 -1.43 21.85
C ALA A 337 -30.94 -1.14 23.16
#